data_fa91d9fe9def1178d3d32fbbfec668f1
#
_entry.id   fa91d9fe9def1178d3d32fbbfec668f1
#
_cell.length_a   1.000
_cell.length_b   1.000
_cell.length_c   1.000
_cell.angle_alpha   90.00
_cell.angle_beta   90.00
_cell.angle_gamma   90.00
#
_symmetry.space_group_name_H-M   'P 1'
#
loop_
_entity.id
_entity.type
_entity.pdbx_description
1 polymer ?
#
loop_
_entity_poly.entity_id
_entity_poly.type
_entity_poly.pdbx_seq_one_letter_code
_entity_poly.pdbx_strand_id
1 'polypeptide(L)'
;MRAREPRAPTLTAMNPPSRDFRSHTPGFWADATEAEWNDWRWQLRHRITTLAQAEQHLRLTPTEREGLLLTAHKLAFGVTPHYFNLIEADNPDCPIRRQVIPLAGEAVITPGEMADPCGEDGHMPVPGLVHRYPDRVLFLVTDRCASYCRYCTRSRVVSGVGEQELETDFEEIYAYLQKHTEVRDVLLSGGDALLLSDNKLRAILTRLRAIPHIEFLRIGSRVPIFLPQRITPELCAMLKEFHPLWMSVHVNHPRELTTEVRDALGRLADAGIPLGNQSVLLAGVNDNPDTMRALIHKLLRCRVRPYYLYQCDLIHGSAHLRTSVAKGLEIIEALRGHTTGYAVPQYVIDAPGGGGKVPVSPGYVVYHDNEKVVLRNYEGRIFEYPEKPGAPSTLVRPETILDY
;
A
#
# COMPACT_ATOMS: atom_id res chain seq x y z
N MET A 1 -37.61 35.90 -19.74
CA MET A 1 -36.31 35.35 -20.15
C MET A 1 -36.06 34.13 -19.27
N ARG A 2 -36.15 32.93 -19.84
CA ARG A 2 -35.86 31.69 -19.10
C ARG A 2 -34.36 31.50 -19.13
N ALA A 3 -33.71 31.43 -17.96
CA ALA A 3 -32.29 31.13 -17.82
C ALA A 3 -32.06 29.70 -18.37
N ARG A 4 -31.07 29.57 -19.28
CA ARG A 4 -30.60 28.28 -19.76
C ARG A 4 -29.84 27.58 -18.63
N GLU A 5 -30.36 26.42 -18.23
CA GLU A 5 -29.62 25.50 -17.35
C GLU A 5 -28.29 25.14 -18.02
N PRO A 6 -27.17 25.10 -17.25
CA PRO A 6 -25.90 24.63 -17.77
C PRO A 6 -26.03 23.12 -18.06
N ARG A 7 -25.80 22.71 -19.32
CA ARG A 7 -25.70 21.31 -19.71
C ARG A 7 -24.54 20.66 -18.91
N ALA A 8 -24.86 19.60 -18.18
CA ALA A 8 -23.86 18.73 -17.62
C ALA A 8 -22.89 18.26 -18.72
N PRO A 9 -21.56 18.18 -18.43
CA PRO A 9 -20.60 17.68 -19.41
C PRO A 9 -21.00 16.26 -19.81
N THR A 10 -21.19 16.06 -21.09
CA THR A 10 -21.38 14.73 -21.71
C THR A 10 -20.15 13.89 -21.40
N LEU A 11 -20.30 12.94 -20.48
CA LEU A 11 -19.33 11.86 -20.28
C LEU A 11 -19.19 11.16 -21.62
N THR A 12 -18.08 11.41 -22.31
CA THR A 12 -17.65 10.60 -23.43
C THR A 12 -17.63 9.15 -22.93
N ALA A 13 -18.38 8.28 -23.61
CA ALA A 13 -18.44 6.86 -23.30
C ALA A 13 -17.03 6.27 -23.49
N MET A 14 -16.24 6.29 -22.41
CA MET A 14 -14.99 5.56 -22.36
C MET A 14 -15.34 4.07 -22.38
N ASN A 15 -14.71 3.33 -23.28
CA ASN A 15 -14.78 1.87 -23.24
C ASN A 15 -14.48 1.41 -21.80
N PRO A 16 -15.37 0.65 -21.16
CA PRO A 16 -15.12 0.21 -19.79
C PRO A 16 -13.78 -0.52 -19.78
N PRO A 17 -12.89 -0.21 -18.81
CA PRO A 17 -11.63 -0.92 -18.68
C PRO A 17 -11.94 -2.42 -18.61
N SER A 18 -11.16 -3.23 -19.35
CA SER A 18 -11.36 -4.67 -19.47
C SER A 18 -11.72 -5.26 -18.12
N ARG A 19 -12.93 -5.78 -17.97
CA ARG A 19 -13.43 -6.41 -16.75
C ARG A 19 -12.74 -7.73 -16.47
N ASP A 20 -11.91 -8.21 -17.39
CA ASP A 20 -11.33 -9.53 -17.35
C ASP A 20 -9.96 -9.50 -16.66
N PHE A 21 -9.76 -10.48 -15.78
CA PHE A 21 -8.45 -10.80 -15.25
C PHE A 21 -7.69 -11.50 -16.38
N ARG A 22 -6.56 -10.95 -16.78
CA ARG A 22 -5.72 -11.60 -17.81
C ARG A 22 -4.89 -12.67 -17.12
N SER A 23 -4.94 -13.87 -17.69
CA SER A 23 -3.97 -14.91 -17.36
C SER A 23 -2.59 -14.51 -17.85
N HIS A 24 -1.57 -14.80 -17.07
CA HIS A 24 -0.23 -14.38 -17.37
C HIS A 24 0.54 -15.52 -18.04
N THR A 25 0.89 -15.35 -19.32
CA THR A 25 1.85 -16.23 -19.99
C THR A 25 3.26 -15.85 -19.53
N PRO A 26 4.20 -16.82 -19.46
CA PRO A 26 5.57 -16.58 -19.00
C PRO A 26 6.35 -15.49 -19.74
N GLY A 27 5.90 -14.98 -20.89
CA GLY A 27 6.51 -13.87 -21.61
C GLY A 27 8.02 -14.02 -21.79
N PHE A 28 8.81 -13.29 -21.01
CA PHE A 28 10.27 -13.35 -21.07
C PHE A 28 10.86 -14.68 -20.58
N TRP A 29 10.09 -15.50 -19.89
CA TRP A 29 10.48 -16.84 -19.38
C TRP A 29 9.70 -17.95 -20.09
N ALA A 30 9.54 -17.84 -21.41
CA ALA A 30 8.78 -18.81 -22.21
C ALA A 30 9.32 -20.26 -22.10
N ASP A 31 10.60 -20.40 -21.77
CA ASP A 31 11.26 -21.69 -21.60
C ASP A 31 11.03 -22.33 -20.20
N ALA A 32 10.48 -21.57 -19.26
CA ALA A 32 10.14 -22.10 -17.93
C ALA A 32 8.97 -23.07 -18.02
N THR A 33 9.11 -24.22 -17.41
CA THR A 33 8.00 -25.18 -17.28
C THR A 33 6.90 -24.61 -16.38
N GLU A 34 5.67 -25.10 -16.52
CA GLU A 34 4.56 -24.69 -15.65
C GLU A 34 4.84 -24.96 -14.17
N ALA A 35 5.52 -26.05 -13.84
CA ALA A 35 5.91 -26.40 -12.48
C ALA A 35 6.92 -25.40 -11.91
N GLU A 36 7.93 -25.00 -12.69
CA GLU A 36 8.90 -24.00 -12.29
C GLU A 36 8.24 -22.63 -12.12
N TRP A 37 7.41 -22.22 -13.07
CA TRP A 37 6.70 -20.93 -13.01
C TRP A 37 5.82 -20.83 -11.76
N ASN A 38 5.21 -21.92 -11.34
CA ASN A 38 4.35 -22.00 -10.16
C ASN A 38 5.11 -22.26 -8.85
N ASP A 39 6.42 -22.56 -8.88
CA ASP A 39 7.26 -22.62 -7.67
C ASP A 39 7.70 -21.21 -7.26
N TRP A 40 7.20 -20.75 -6.11
CA TRP A 40 7.58 -19.43 -5.58
C TRP A 40 9.08 -19.29 -5.28
N ARG A 41 9.78 -20.42 -4.99
CA ARG A 41 11.23 -20.41 -4.77
C ARG A 41 11.97 -20.22 -6.09
N TRP A 42 11.46 -20.81 -7.17
CA TRP A 42 11.98 -20.55 -8.52
C TRP A 42 11.84 -19.08 -8.88
N GLN A 43 10.68 -18.46 -8.65
CA GLN A 43 10.44 -17.03 -8.86
C GLN A 43 11.46 -16.16 -8.11
N LEU A 44 11.79 -16.51 -6.85
CA LEU A 44 12.78 -15.76 -6.07
C LEU A 44 14.20 -15.95 -6.60
N ARG A 45 14.58 -17.15 -7.05
CA ARG A 45 15.90 -17.41 -7.63
C ARG A 45 16.12 -16.73 -8.98
N HIS A 46 15.05 -16.51 -9.74
CA HIS A 46 15.10 -15.91 -11.07
C HIS A 46 14.68 -14.44 -11.10
N ARG A 47 14.75 -13.75 -9.95
CA ARG A 47 14.52 -12.31 -9.90
C ARG A 47 15.50 -11.56 -10.81
N ILE A 48 15.00 -10.53 -11.46
CA ILE A 48 15.85 -9.55 -12.14
C ILE A 48 16.44 -8.63 -11.06
N THR A 49 17.76 -8.64 -10.90
CA THR A 49 18.48 -7.93 -9.83
C THR A 49 19.64 -7.07 -10.32
N THR A 50 19.96 -7.14 -11.61
CA THR A 50 21.06 -6.39 -12.20
C THR A 50 20.62 -5.60 -13.43
N LEU A 51 21.40 -4.55 -13.75
CA LEU A 51 21.25 -3.78 -14.97
C LEU A 51 21.29 -4.69 -16.20
N ALA A 52 22.30 -5.57 -16.30
CA ALA A 52 22.47 -6.46 -17.43
C ALA A 52 21.27 -7.40 -17.65
N GLN A 53 20.66 -7.92 -16.57
CA GLN A 53 19.45 -8.72 -16.66
C GLN A 53 18.26 -7.89 -17.13
N ALA A 54 18.09 -6.67 -16.63
CA ALA A 54 16.99 -5.80 -17.04
C ALA A 54 17.09 -5.42 -18.52
N GLU A 55 18.29 -5.15 -19.03
CA GLU A 55 18.55 -4.82 -20.45
C GLU A 55 18.26 -5.96 -21.42
N GLN A 56 18.29 -7.20 -20.97
CA GLN A 56 17.90 -8.36 -21.79
C GLN A 56 16.40 -8.33 -22.17
N HIS A 57 15.58 -7.66 -21.36
CA HIS A 57 14.13 -7.72 -21.45
C HIS A 57 13.46 -6.35 -21.68
N LEU A 58 14.09 -5.27 -21.25
CA LEU A 58 13.54 -3.92 -21.33
C LEU A 58 14.43 -3.03 -22.18
N ARG A 59 13.81 -2.17 -22.98
CA ARG A 59 14.50 -1.02 -23.54
C ARG A 59 14.57 0.08 -22.47
N LEU A 60 15.69 0.09 -21.72
CA LEU A 60 15.90 1.06 -20.67
C LEU A 60 16.20 2.44 -21.22
N THR A 61 15.60 3.48 -20.63
CA THR A 61 15.97 4.87 -20.88
C THR A 61 17.33 5.20 -20.26
N PRO A 62 18.02 6.27 -20.68
CA PRO A 62 19.28 6.70 -20.03
C PRO A 62 19.11 6.92 -18.52
N THR A 63 18.01 7.54 -18.08
CA THR A 63 17.75 7.82 -16.66
C THR A 63 17.46 6.56 -15.83
N GLU A 64 16.86 5.52 -16.41
CA GLU A 64 16.68 4.23 -15.73
C GLU A 64 18.01 3.47 -15.61
N ARG A 65 18.83 3.47 -16.67
CA ARG A 65 20.16 2.86 -16.67
C ARG A 65 21.03 3.50 -15.60
N GLU A 66 21.05 4.83 -15.55
CA GLU A 66 21.78 5.57 -14.52
C GLU A 66 21.20 5.31 -13.12
N GLY A 67 19.88 5.27 -12.99
CA GLY A 67 19.19 4.95 -11.73
C GLY A 67 19.61 3.58 -11.17
N LEU A 68 19.66 2.55 -12.00
CA LEU A 68 20.12 1.21 -11.61
C LEU A 68 21.57 1.19 -11.10
N LEU A 69 22.42 2.08 -11.61
CA LEU A 69 23.81 2.20 -11.17
C LEU A 69 23.94 3.02 -9.87
N LEU A 70 23.23 4.17 -9.79
CA LEU A 70 23.40 5.12 -8.69
C LEU A 70 22.67 4.69 -7.39
N THR A 71 21.58 3.93 -7.49
CA THR A 71 20.75 3.62 -6.32
C THR A 71 21.04 2.25 -5.70
N ALA A 72 21.97 1.49 -6.26
CA ALA A 72 22.27 0.11 -5.83
C ALA A 72 22.65 -0.03 -4.34
N HIS A 73 23.18 1.03 -3.72
CA HIS A 73 23.56 1.07 -2.30
C HIS A 73 22.54 1.77 -1.40
N LYS A 74 21.46 2.33 -1.97
CA LYS A 74 20.38 2.95 -1.16
C LYS A 74 19.22 1.99 -0.95
N LEU A 75 18.78 1.32 -2.02
CA LEU A 75 17.72 0.33 -2.02
C LEU A 75 18.02 -0.66 -3.13
N ALA A 76 18.09 -1.94 -2.82
CA ALA A 76 18.34 -2.98 -3.81
C ALA A 76 17.35 -2.89 -4.97
N PHE A 77 17.82 -3.29 -6.15
CA PHE A 77 16.96 -3.60 -7.26
C PHE A 77 16.64 -5.10 -7.24
N GLY A 78 15.36 -5.43 -7.34
CA GLY A 78 14.93 -6.82 -7.39
C GLY A 78 13.46 -6.92 -7.73
N VAL A 79 13.13 -7.67 -8.79
CA VAL A 79 11.76 -7.87 -9.26
C VAL A 79 11.57 -9.33 -9.62
N THR A 80 10.49 -9.96 -9.12
CA THR A 80 10.13 -11.34 -9.46
C THR A 80 9.75 -11.48 -10.93
N PRO A 81 9.99 -12.63 -11.57
CA PRO A 81 9.54 -12.90 -12.93
C PRO A 81 8.06 -12.62 -13.15
N HIS A 82 7.20 -13.05 -12.24
CA HIS A 82 5.76 -12.78 -12.30
C HIS A 82 5.45 -11.29 -12.47
N TYR A 83 6.01 -10.44 -11.58
CA TYR A 83 5.71 -9.01 -11.60
C TYR A 83 6.43 -8.28 -12.75
N PHE A 84 7.66 -8.66 -13.04
CA PHE A 84 8.44 -8.09 -14.14
C PHE A 84 7.75 -8.29 -15.49
N ASN A 85 7.11 -9.43 -15.69
CA ASN A 85 6.38 -9.79 -16.88
C ASN A 85 5.13 -8.92 -17.15
N LEU A 86 4.66 -8.15 -16.14
CA LEU A 86 3.60 -7.14 -16.31
C LEU A 86 4.10 -5.82 -16.93
N ILE A 87 5.43 -5.64 -17.01
CA ILE A 87 6.05 -4.44 -17.54
C ILE A 87 5.94 -4.41 -19.06
N GLU A 88 5.56 -3.29 -19.61
CA GLU A 88 5.63 -3.02 -21.05
C GLU A 88 7.08 -2.65 -21.41
N ALA A 89 7.75 -3.52 -22.18
CA ALA A 89 9.20 -3.43 -22.42
C ALA A 89 9.64 -2.09 -23.05
N ASP A 90 8.84 -1.57 -23.97
CA ASP A 90 9.14 -0.36 -24.76
C ASP A 90 8.49 0.92 -24.20
N ASN A 91 7.70 0.80 -23.12
CA ASN A 91 6.97 1.93 -22.55
C ASN A 91 7.59 2.39 -21.22
N PRO A 92 8.34 3.49 -21.18
CA PRO A 92 8.92 4.02 -19.94
C PRO A 92 7.85 4.56 -18.97
N ASP A 93 6.66 4.92 -19.49
CA ASP A 93 5.55 5.41 -18.68
C ASP A 93 4.62 4.28 -18.19
N CYS A 94 5.02 3.01 -18.39
CA CYS A 94 4.27 1.86 -17.88
C CYS A 94 4.10 1.96 -16.35
N PRO A 95 2.86 1.96 -15.82
CA PRO A 95 2.60 2.15 -14.39
C PRO A 95 3.16 1.03 -13.50
N ILE A 96 3.40 -0.15 -14.06
CA ILE A 96 4.05 -1.25 -13.34
C ILE A 96 5.56 -1.00 -13.26
N ARG A 97 6.17 -0.59 -14.37
CA ARG A 97 7.59 -0.27 -14.50
C ARG A 97 8.01 0.81 -13.52
N ARG A 98 7.25 1.92 -13.46
CA ARG A 98 7.52 3.07 -12.57
C ARG A 98 7.60 2.72 -11.09
N GLN A 99 6.98 1.64 -10.66
CA GLN A 99 6.97 1.22 -9.26
C GLN A 99 8.22 0.46 -8.82
N VAL A 100 8.98 -0.12 -9.76
CA VAL A 100 10.06 -1.07 -9.44
C VAL A 100 11.37 -0.80 -10.18
N ILE A 101 11.36 -0.09 -11.31
CA ILE A 101 12.60 0.29 -12.03
C ILE A 101 13.08 1.64 -11.49
N PRO A 102 14.31 1.72 -10.93
CA PRO A 102 14.85 2.96 -10.38
C PRO A 102 15.17 3.99 -11.49
N LEU A 103 15.06 5.26 -11.12
CA LEU A 103 15.43 6.39 -11.96
C LEU A 103 16.61 7.16 -11.34
N ALA A 104 17.43 7.80 -12.18
CA ALA A 104 18.55 8.65 -11.73
C ALA A 104 18.12 9.71 -10.70
N GLY A 105 16.91 10.26 -10.84
CA GLY A 105 16.34 11.22 -9.91
C GLY A 105 16.20 10.74 -8.47
N GLU A 106 16.18 9.42 -8.23
CA GLU A 106 16.15 8.86 -6.88
C GLU A 106 17.44 9.10 -6.07
N ALA A 107 18.55 9.39 -6.75
CA ALA A 107 19.81 9.78 -6.11
C ALA A 107 19.77 11.22 -5.54
N VAL A 108 18.78 12.03 -5.97
CA VAL A 108 18.64 13.43 -5.55
C VAL A 108 17.64 13.51 -4.41
N ILE A 109 18.07 14.08 -3.28
CA ILE A 109 17.19 14.38 -2.15
C ILE A 109 16.59 15.77 -2.37
N THR A 110 15.26 15.87 -2.38
CA THR A 110 14.55 17.13 -2.53
C THR A 110 14.16 17.71 -1.15
N PRO A 111 13.93 19.03 -1.05
CA PRO A 111 13.53 19.65 0.22
C PRO A 111 12.29 18.98 0.82
N GLY A 112 12.35 18.71 2.12
CA GLY A 112 11.28 18.03 2.87
C GLY A 112 11.34 16.50 2.85
N GLU A 113 12.19 15.89 2.02
CA GLU A 113 12.39 14.43 2.07
C GLU A 113 13.23 14.03 3.30
N MET A 114 12.91 12.85 3.83
CA MET A 114 13.49 12.28 5.05
C MET A 114 13.91 10.82 4.83
N ALA A 115 14.90 10.36 5.57
CA ALA A 115 15.27 8.95 5.61
C ALA A 115 14.18 8.11 6.34
N ASP A 116 13.56 8.69 7.37
CA ASP A 116 12.45 8.11 8.14
C ASP A 116 11.25 9.06 8.20
N PRO A 117 10.44 9.15 7.15
CA PRO A 117 9.30 10.05 7.12
C PRO A 117 8.20 9.66 8.12
N CYS A 118 8.13 8.39 8.51
CA CYS A 118 7.17 7.87 9.47
C CYS A 118 7.61 8.03 10.94
N GLY A 119 8.86 8.43 11.21
CA GLY A 119 9.40 8.57 12.56
C GLY A 119 9.45 7.24 13.33
N GLU A 120 9.71 6.13 12.63
CA GLU A 120 9.74 4.80 13.25
C GLU A 120 10.88 4.64 14.25
N ASP A 121 12.07 5.20 13.93
CA ASP A 121 13.26 5.09 14.77
C ASP A 121 13.05 5.75 16.15
N GLY A 122 12.34 6.89 16.19
CA GLY A 122 11.99 7.58 17.44
C GLY A 122 10.92 6.88 18.30
N HIS A 123 10.26 5.86 17.75
CA HIS A 123 9.20 5.11 18.42
C HIS A 123 9.54 3.61 18.57
N MET A 124 10.81 3.26 18.58
CA MET A 124 11.30 1.89 18.64
C MET A 124 11.88 1.56 20.03
N PRO A 125 11.03 1.17 20.99
CA PRO A 125 11.47 0.86 22.35
C PRO A 125 12.37 -0.38 22.43
N VAL A 126 12.25 -1.28 21.49
CA VAL A 126 13.06 -2.49 21.31
C VAL A 126 13.40 -2.59 19.82
N PRO A 127 14.64 -2.95 19.44
CA PRO A 127 15.02 -3.13 18.05
C PRO A 127 14.04 -4.02 17.28
N GLY A 128 13.51 -3.50 16.17
CA GLY A 128 12.51 -4.20 15.35
C GLY A 128 11.05 -4.09 15.81
N LEU A 129 10.76 -3.34 16.90
CA LEU A 129 9.39 -3.10 17.36
C LEU A 129 9.07 -1.62 17.40
N VAL A 130 8.15 -1.14 16.56
CA VAL A 130 7.69 0.26 16.57
C VAL A 130 6.38 0.37 17.35
N HIS A 131 6.39 1.17 18.43
CA HIS A 131 5.23 1.41 19.31
C HIS A 131 4.88 2.89 19.33
N ARG A 132 4.19 3.38 18.31
CA ARG A 132 3.76 4.78 18.17
C ARG A 132 2.35 5.04 18.67
N TYR A 133 1.45 4.06 18.55
CA TYR A 133 0.05 4.19 18.93
C TYR A 133 -0.22 3.45 20.25
N PRO A 134 -1.15 3.94 21.09
CA PRO A 134 -1.34 3.40 22.44
C PRO A 134 -1.64 1.91 22.50
N ASP A 135 -2.36 1.36 21.51
CA ASP A 135 -2.96 0.02 21.56
C ASP A 135 -2.39 -0.95 20.52
N ARG A 136 -1.40 -0.54 19.72
CA ARG A 136 -0.89 -1.36 18.63
C ARG A 136 0.56 -1.11 18.29
N VAL A 137 1.21 -2.16 17.84
CA VAL A 137 2.62 -2.12 17.46
C VAL A 137 2.84 -2.65 16.04
N LEU A 138 3.98 -2.25 15.46
CA LEU A 138 4.52 -2.80 14.24
C LEU A 138 5.76 -3.65 14.58
N PHE A 139 5.72 -4.92 14.24
CA PHE A 139 6.82 -5.87 14.44
C PHE A 139 7.52 -6.14 13.11
N LEU A 140 8.77 -5.73 13.00
CA LEU A 140 9.62 -5.93 11.83
C LEU A 140 10.30 -7.30 11.94
N VAL A 141 9.84 -8.27 11.14
CA VAL A 141 10.28 -9.68 11.26
C VAL A 141 11.32 -10.09 10.23
N THR A 142 11.59 -9.25 9.24
CA THR A 142 12.57 -9.46 8.16
C THR A 142 12.87 -8.16 7.42
N ASP A 143 14.04 -8.04 6.85
CA ASP A 143 14.49 -6.96 5.98
C ASP A 143 14.31 -7.26 4.47
N ARG A 144 13.81 -8.46 4.12
CA ARG A 144 13.75 -8.93 2.73
C ARG A 144 12.38 -8.78 2.11
N CYS A 145 12.35 -8.40 0.81
CA CYS A 145 11.16 -8.34 -0.02
C CYS A 145 11.29 -9.24 -1.26
N ALA A 146 10.14 -9.67 -1.81
CA ALA A 146 10.10 -10.39 -3.09
C ALA A 146 10.51 -9.46 -4.26
N SER A 147 10.02 -8.22 -4.24
CA SER A 147 10.43 -7.13 -5.13
C SER A 147 10.51 -5.83 -4.33
N TYR A 148 11.34 -4.88 -4.75
CA TYR A 148 11.57 -3.63 -4.01
C TYR A 148 10.83 -2.45 -4.65
N CYS A 149 9.89 -1.87 -3.89
CA CYS A 149 9.13 -0.69 -4.30
C CYS A 149 9.99 0.57 -4.24
N ARG A 150 10.00 1.41 -5.31
CA ARG A 150 10.81 2.63 -5.34
C ARG A 150 10.35 3.75 -4.39
N TYR A 151 9.19 3.61 -3.81
CA TYR A 151 8.61 4.52 -2.79
C TYR A 151 8.61 3.90 -1.38
N CYS A 152 9.52 2.97 -1.09
CA CYS A 152 9.55 2.25 0.18
C CYS A 152 9.95 3.15 1.33
N THR A 153 9.06 3.34 2.32
CA THR A 153 9.32 4.16 3.53
C THR A 153 10.42 3.57 4.42
N ARG A 154 10.76 2.28 4.23
CA ARG A 154 11.81 1.55 4.94
C ARG A 154 13.01 1.23 4.07
N SER A 155 13.24 2.00 2.99
CA SER A 155 14.40 1.79 2.11
C SER A 155 15.75 1.78 2.87
N ARG A 156 15.84 2.51 3.98
CA ARG A 156 17.03 2.58 4.85
C ARG A 156 17.39 1.26 5.55
N VAL A 157 16.40 0.36 5.77
CA VAL A 157 16.58 -0.89 6.53
C VAL A 157 16.27 -2.16 5.73
N VAL A 158 15.56 -2.05 4.59
CA VAL A 158 15.24 -3.22 3.78
C VAL A 158 16.32 -3.52 2.75
N SER A 159 16.40 -4.79 2.35
CA SER A 159 17.29 -5.32 1.32
C SER A 159 18.73 -5.63 1.70
N GLY A 160 19.17 -5.25 2.89
CA GLY A 160 20.56 -5.48 3.33
C GLY A 160 21.63 -4.64 2.60
N VAL A 161 21.19 -3.62 1.84
CA VAL A 161 22.04 -2.61 1.20
C VAL A 161 21.71 -1.20 1.68
N GLY A 162 20.70 -1.05 2.54
CA GLY A 162 20.33 0.21 3.16
C GLY A 162 21.39 0.68 4.18
N GLU A 163 21.21 1.90 4.66
CA GLU A 163 22.15 2.54 5.60
C GLU A 163 22.13 1.89 7.00
N GLN A 164 21.09 1.12 7.32
CA GLN A 164 20.88 0.48 8.61
C GLN A 164 20.62 -1.01 8.44
N GLU A 165 21.22 -1.81 9.31
CA GLU A 165 20.86 -3.23 9.44
C GLU A 165 19.59 -3.34 10.31
N LEU A 166 18.68 -4.26 9.93
CA LEU A 166 17.54 -4.59 10.76
C LEU A 166 18.00 -5.51 11.88
N GLU A 167 18.27 -4.93 13.03
CA GLU A 167 18.45 -5.69 14.27
C GLU A 167 17.06 -6.01 14.85
N THR A 168 16.83 -7.28 15.20
CA THR A 168 15.58 -7.71 15.80
C THR A 168 15.87 -8.82 16.83
N ASP A 169 15.68 -8.53 18.09
CA ASP A 169 15.65 -9.52 19.15
C ASP A 169 14.19 -9.93 19.46
N PHE A 170 13.79 -11.08 18.95
CA PHE A 170 12.42 -11.56 19.11
C PHE A 170 12.06 -11.86 20.58
N GLU A 171 13.00 -12.31 21.40
CA GLU A 171 12.73 -12.60 22.81
C GLU A 171 12.50 -11.31 23.60
N GLU A 172 13.29 -10.27 23.32
CA GLU A 172 13.10 -8.95 23.94
C GLU A 172 11.75 -8.34 23.51
N ILE A 173 11.35 -8.49 22.23
CA ILE A 173 10.05 -8.05 21.74
C ILE A 173 8.90 -8.78 22.45
N TYR A 174 8.97 -10.11 22.62
CA TYR A 174 7.93 -10.85 23.35
C TYR A 174 7.88 -10.43 24.80
N ALA A 175 9.01 -10.21 25.48
CA ALA A 175 9.07 -9.71 26.84
C ALA A 175 8.46 -8.31 26.98
N TYR A 176 8.74 -7.43 26.01
CA TYR A 176 8.11 -6.11 25.93
C TYR A 176 6.59 -6.22 25.81
N LEU A 177 6.11 -7.02 24.84
CA LEU A 177 4.66 -7.22 24.62
C LEU A 177 3.95 -7.81 25.84
N GLN A 178 4.57 -8.79 26.53
CA GLN A 178 3.99 -9.35 27.75
C GLN A 178 3.80 -8.32 28.87
N LYS A 179 4.69 -7.32 28.96
CA LYS A 179 4.65 -6.26 29.95
C LYS A 179 3.67 -5.15 29.60
N HIS A 180 3.44 -4.89 28.31
CA HIS A 180 2.61 -3.80 27.79
C HIS A 180 1.20 -4.29 27.47
N THR A 181 0.36 -4.42 28.50
CA THR A 181 -0.99 -5.01 28.39
C THR A 181 -2.00 -4.13 27.66
N GLU A 182 -1.68 -2.87 27.40
CA GLU A 182 -2.43 -1.95 26.53
C GLU A 182 -2.36 -2.31 25.06
N VAL A 183 -1.33 -3.07 24.64
CA VAL A 183 -1.14 -3.49 23.23
C VAL A 183 -2.07 -4.65 22.92
N ARG A 184 -3.06 -4.42 22.07
CA ARG A 184 -4.08 -5.40 21.65
C ARG A 184 -3.87 -5.93 20.23
N ASP A 185 -3.07 -5.22 19.42
CA ASP A 185 -2.92 -5.41 17.99
C ASP A 185 -1.44 -5.43 17.60
N VAL A 186 -1.02 -6.49 16.94
CA VAL A 186 0.35 -6.64 16.42
C VAL A 186 0.31 -6.78 14.90
N LEU A 187 0.96 -5.84 14.20
CA LEU A 187 1.16 -5.89 12.75
C LEU A 187 2.55 -6.46 12.42
N LEU A 188 2.60 -7.63 11.83
CA LEU A 188 3.83 -8.19 11.26
C LEU A 188 4.15 -7.54 9.92
N SER A 189 5.37 -7.04 9.77
CA SER A 189 5.88 -6.37 8.58
C SER A 189 7.42 -6.45 8.52
N GLY A 190 8.08 -5.37 8.06
CA GLY A 190 9.51 -5.28 7.89
C GLY A 190 9.82 -5.00 6.43
N GLY A 191 10.58 -5.89 5.77
CA GLY A 191 10.49 -6.12 4.35
C GLY A 191 9.11 -6.71 4.06
N ASP A 192 9.01 -8.02 3.85
CA ASP A 192 7.69 -8.66 3.69
C ASP A 192 7.62 -9.95 4.51
N ALA A 193 6.75 -9.96 5.52
CA ALA A 193 6.60 -11.05 6.47
C ALA A 193 6.28 -12.41 5.81
N LEU A 194 5.60 -12.42 4.65
CA LEU A 194 5.25 -13.66 3.95
C LEU A 194 6.43 -14.30 3.21
N LEU A 195 7.62 -13.66 3.20
CA LEU A 195 8.86 -14.30 2.74
C LEU A 195 9.50 -15.23 3.77
N LEU A 196 9.11 -15.12 5.02
CA LEU A 196 9.52 -16.10 6.02
C LEU A 196 9.02 -17.49 5.62
N SER A 197 9.74 -18.53 6.02
CA SER A 197 9.23 -19.90 5.89
C SER A 197 7.99 -20.10 6.77
N ASP A 198 7.11 -21.03 6.39
CA ASP A 198 5.90 -21.33 7.15
C ASP A 198 6.20 -21.67 8.60
N ASN A 199 7.30 -22.41 8.87
CA ASN A 199 7.72 -22.75 10.22
C ASN A 199 8.12 -21.54 11.04
N LYS A 200 8.89 -20.59 10.47
CA LYS A 200 9.26 -19.34 11.17
C LYS A 200 8.04 -18.47 11.43
N LEU A 201 7.19 -18.31 10.42
CA LEU A 201 5.96 -17.50 10.57
C LEU A 201 5.02 -18.13 11.61
N ARG A 202 4.83 -19.46 11.59
CA ARG A 202 4.07 -20.21 12.59
C ARG A 202 4.63 -19.99 14.01
N ALA A 203 5.94 -20.08 14.19
CA ALA A 203 6.58 -19.87 15.49
C ALA A 203 6.28 -18.48 16.05
N ILE A 204 6.41 -17.43 15.22
CA ILE A 204 6.09 -16.04 15.62
C ILE A 204 4.60 -15.92 16.01
N LEU A 205 3.71 -16.39 15.14
CA LEU A 205 2.26 -16.30 15.39
C LEU A 205 1.84 -17.07 16.64
N THR A 206 2.43 -18.24 16.91
CA THR A 206 2.18 -19.05 18.11
C THR A 206 2.59 -18.28 19.37
N ARG A 207 3.77 -17.66 19.36
CA ARG A 207 4.28 -16.88 20.51
C ARG A 207 3.37 -15.67 20.79
N LEU A 208 2.95 -14.95 19.74
CA LEU A 208 2.06 -13.81 19.88
C LEU A 208 0.68 -14.21 20.40
N ARG A 209 0.12 -15.33 19.93
CA ARG A 209 -1.18 -15.85 20.42
C ARG A 209 -1.14 -16.35 21.86
N ALA A 210 0.03 -16.70 22.37
CA ALA A 210 0.20 -17.08 23.77
C ALA A 210 0.16 -15.87 24.74
N ILE A 211 0.18 -14.64 24.24
CA ILE A 211 0.04 -13.42 25.03
C ILE A 211 -1.45 -13.07 25.17
N PRO A 212 -2.06 -13.15 26.37
CA PRO A 212 -3.53 -13.15 26.50
C PRO A 212 -4.23 -11.87 26.05
N HIS A 213 -3.57 -10.71 26.15
CA HIS A 213 -4.15 -9.41 25.82
C HIS A 213 -4.00 -9.05 24.33
N ILE A 214 -3.24 -9.82 23.53
CA ILE A 214 -3.19 -9.64 22.08
C ILE A 214 -4.45 -10.22 21.46
N GLU A 215 -5.39 -9.34 21.12
CA GLU A 215 -6.72 -9.73 20.63
C GLU A 215 -6.68 -10.17 19.16
N PHE A 216 -5.94 -9.47 18.32
CA PHE A 216 -5.84 -9.80 16.89
C PHE A 216 -4.45 -9.51 16.32
N LEU A 217 -4.13 -10.23 15.25
CA LEU A 217 -2.88 -10.11 14.52
C LEU A 217 -3.14 -9.59 13.12
N ARG A 218 -2.18 -8.86 12.58
CA ARG A 218 -2.22 -8.39 11.21
C ARG A 218 -0.92 -8.74 10.48
N ILE A 219 -1.02 -8.97 9.18
CA ILE A 219 0.13 -9.12 8.29
C ILE A 219 0.02 -8.06 7.22
N GLY A 220 1.05 -7.22 7.07
CA GLY A 220 1.21 -6.30 5.95
C GLY A 220 2.09 -6.95 4.89
N SER A 221 1.58 -7.14 3.66
CA SER A 221 2.31 -7.87 2.63
C SER A 221 1.97 -7.41 1.22
N ARG A 222 2.98 -7.37 0.37
CA ARG A 222 2.85 -7.24 -1.08
C ARG A 222 3.14 -8.55 -1.82
N VAL A 223 3.50 -9.60 -1.10
CA VAL A 223 3.76 -10.94 -1.66
C VAL A 223 2.58 -11.47 -2.48
N PRO A 224 1.30 -11.32 -2.10
CA PRO A 224 0.19 -11.79 -2.95
C PRO A 224 0.19 -11.19 -4.36
N ILE A 225 0.83 -10.04 -4.55
CA ILE A 225 0.91 -9.30 -5.81
C ILE A 225 2.24 -9.55 -6.53
N PHE A 226 3.35 -9.50 -5.81
CA PHE A 226 4.67 -9.71 -6.39
C PHE A 226 5.00 -11.18 -6.64
N LEU A 227 4.39 -12.07 -5.86
CA LEU A 227 4.72 -13.49 -5.78
C LEU A 227 3.48 -14.33 -5.42
N PRO A 228 2.40 -14.31 -6.22
CA PRO A 228 1.13 -15.00 -5.91
C PRO A 228 1.31 -16.49 -5.68
N GLN A 229 2.35 -17.10 -6.25
CA GLN A 229 2.69 -18.52 -6.07
C GLN A 229 3.06 -18.86 -4.62
N ARG A 230 3.50 -17.88 -3.81
CA ARG A 230 3.78 -18.05 -2.37
C ARG A 230 2.53 -18.26 -1.53
N ILE A 231 1.38 -17.86 -2.03
CA ILE A 231 0.10 -18.05 -1.33
C ILE A 231 -0.42 -19.45 -1.61
N THR A 232 0.24 -20.43 -1.01
CA THR A 232 -0.09 -21.86 -1.18
C THR A 232 -1.28 -22.28 -0.30
N PRO A 233 -1.95 -23.39 -0.60
CA PRO A 233 -2.97 -23.96 0.27
C PRO A 233 -2.47 -24.23 1.70
N GLU A 234 -1.22 -24.71 1.84
CA GLU A 234 -0.60 -25.03 3.12
C GLU A 234 -0.37 -23.76 3.96
N LEU A 235 0.13 -22.68 3.32
CA LEU A 235 0.25 -21.39 3.99
C LEU A 235 -1.12 -20.90 4.48
N CYS A 236 -2.15 -20.95 3.62
CA CYS A 236 -3.49 -20.50 3.98
C CYS A 236 -4.10 -21.34 5.11
N ALA A 237 -3.91 -22.66 5.09
CA ALA A 237 -4.34 -23.57 6.15
C ALA A 237 -3.63 -23.24 7.48
N MET A 238 -2.32 -22.96 7.43
CA MET A 238 -1.54 -22.56 8.59
C MET A 238 -2.02 -21.22 9.16
N LEU A 239 -2.23 -20.21 8.32
CA LEU A 239 -2.68 -18.89 8.78
C LEU A 239 -4.07 -18.92 9.41
N LYS A 240 -4.96 -19.81 8.93
CA LYS A 240 -6.31 -20.01 9.47
C LYS A 240 -6.30 -20.42 10.95
N GLU A 241 -5.26 -21.10 11.43
CA GLU A 241 -5.14 -21.52 12.84
C GLU A 241 -5.00 -20.34 13.81
N PHE A 242 -4.64 -19.15 13.29
CA PHE A 242 -4.31 -17.97 14.09
C PHE A 242 -5.38 -16.86 14.07
N HIS A 243 -6.62 -17.18 13.76
CA HIS A 243 -7.70 -16.19 13.82
C HIS A 243 -7.92 -15.65 15.25
N PRO A 244 -8.37 -14.37 15.36
CA PRO A 244 -8.61 -13.40 14.29
C PRO A 244 -7.31 -12.82 13.71
N LEU A 245 -7.04 -13.14 12.43
CA LEU A 245 -5.88 -12.65 11.68
C LEU A 245 -6.38 -11.87 10.46
N TRP A 246 -5.86 -10.67 10.27
CA TRP A 246 -6.19 -9.76 9.17
C TRP A 246 -5.00 -9.60 8.24
N MET A 247 -5.24 -9.33 6.97
CA MET A 247 -4.15 -9.06 6.04
C MET A 247 -4.37 -7.74 5.30
N SER A 248 -3.36 -6.89 5.34
CA SER A 248 -3.27 -5.68 4.52
C SER A 248 -2.41 -5.97 3.31
N VAL A 249 -3.04 -6.03 2.14
CA VAL A 249 -2.34 -6.18 0.86
C VAL A 249 -2.03 -4.81 0.26
N HIS A 250 -1.11 -4.76 -0.71
CA HIS A 250 -0.67 -3.52 -1.32
C HIS A 250 -0.74 -3.63 -2.85
N VAL A 251 -1.76 -3.02 -3.44
CA VAL A 251 -2.01 -2.94 -4.88
C VAL A 251 -2.19 -1.47 -5.25
N ASN A 252 -1.47 -0.99 -6.26
CA ASN A 252 -1.56 0.40 -6.72
C ASN A 252 -2.23 0.56 -8.08
N HIS A 253 -2.23 -0.49 -8.92
CA HIS A 253 -2.73 -0.36 -10.28
C HIS A 253 -3.59 -1.58 -10.68
N PRO A 254 -4.70 -1.40 -11.44
CA PRO A 254 -5.59 -2.50 -11.81
C PRO A 254 -4.92 -3.60 -12.65
N ARG A 255 -3.79 -3.33 -13.30
CA ARG A 255 -3.02 -4.34 -14.06
C ARG A 255 -2.27 -5.32 -13.16
N GLU A 256 -2.01 -4.98 -11.90
CA GLU A 256 -1.39 -5.87 -10.92
C GLU A 256 -2.33 -7.03 -10.52
N LEU A 257 -3.64 -6.83 -10.68
CA LEU A 257 -4.65 -7.86 -10.38
C LEU A 257 -4.82 -8.78 -11.60
N THR A 258 -3.89 -9.73 -11.74
CA THR A 258 -3.94 -10.82 -12.73
C THR A 258 -4.84 -11.95 -12.24
N THR A 259 -5.02 -12.99 -13.05
CA THR A 259 -5.74 -14.22 -12.64
C THR A 259 -5.07 -14.90 -11.47
N GLU A 260 -3.74 -15.03 -11.51
CA GLU A 260 -2.95 -15.67 -10.45
C GLU A 260 -3.04 -14.89 -9.13
N VAL A 261 -3.00 -13.55 -9.19
CA VAL A 261 -3.17 -12.68 -8.03
C VAL A 261 -4.58 -12.78 -7.46
N ARG A 262 -5.62 -12.77 -8.34
CA ARG A 262 -7.01 -12.98 -7.92
C ARG A 262 -7.18 -14.31 -7.19
N ASP A 263 -6.60 -15.38 -7.72
CA ASP A 263 -6.72 -16.71 -7.15
C ASP A 263 -5.95 -16.83 -5.83
N ALA A 264 -4.78 -16.19 -5.71
CA ALA A 264 -4.03 -16.07 -4.46
C ALA A 264 -4.83 -15.32 -3.38
N LEU A 265 -5.39 -14.17 -3.71
CA LEU A 265 -6.27 -13.40 -2.82
C LEU A 265 -7.53 -14.19 -2.46
N GLY A 266 -8.07 -14.96 -3.43
CA GLY A 266 -9.17 -15.88 -3.23
C GLY A 266 -8.87 -16.91 -2.16
N ARG A 267 -7.73 -17.60 -2.24
CA ARG A 267 -7.29 -18.60 -1.23
C ARG A 267 -7.21 -18.01 0.18
N LEU A 268 -6.66 -16.79 0.32
CA LEU A 268 -6.62 -16.10 1.62
C LEU A 268 -8.03 -15.78 2.16
N ALA A 269 -8.91 -15.27 1.30
CA ALA A 269 -10.29 -14.97 1.68
C ALA A 269 -11.10 -16.24 2.00
N ASP A 270 -10.87 -17.37 1.30
CA ASP A 270 -11.49 -18.68 1.57
C ASP A 270 -10.99 -19.26 2.89
N ALA A 271 -9.75 -18.95 3.30
CA ALA A 271 -9.24 -19.30 4.62
C ALA A 271 -9.86 -18.44 5.75
N GLY A 272 -10.79 -17.52 5.42
CA GLY A 272 -11.48 -16.66 6.38
C GLY A 272 -10.66 -15.44 6.81
N ILE A 273 -9.58 -15.08 6.08
CA ILE A 273 -8.73 -13.92 6.38
C ILE A 273 -9.35 -12.66 5.76
N PRO A 274 -9.79 -11.68 6.56
CA PRO A 274 -10.25 -10.41 6.02
C PRO A 274 -9.11 -9.67 5.30
N LEU A 275 -9.39 -9.18 4.08
CA LEU A 275 -8.40 -8.51 3.23
C LEU A 275 -8.73 -7.03 3.08
N GLY A 276 -7.74 -6.18 3.35
CA GLY A 276 -7.78 -4.74 3.11
C GLY A 276 -6.64 -4.29 2.20
N ASN A 277 -6.92 -3.44 1.20
CA ASN A 277 -5.88 -2.88 0.35
C ASN A 277 -5.40 -1.52 0.87
N GLN A 278 -4.09 -1.34 0.88
CA GLN A 278 -3.41 -0.09 1.19
C GLN A 278 -2.68 0.39 -0.07
N SER A 279 -3.34 1.22 -0.89
CA SER A 279 -2.70 1.85 -2.04
C SER A 279 -1.89 3.08 -1.63
N VAL A 280 -0.81 3.35 -2.35
CA VAL A 280 -0.12 4.65 -2.33
C VAL A 280 -0.48 5.41 -3.60
N LEU A 281 -0.80 6.69 -3.47
CA LEU A 281 -1.07 7.60 -4.59
C LEU A 281 0.25 8.00 -5.25
N LEU A 282 0.48 7.56 -6.47
CA LEU A 282 1.74 7.69 -7.18
C LEU A 282 1.54 8.35 -8.55
N ALA A 283 2.36 9.35 -8.85
CA ALA A 283 2.37 10.06 -10.13
C ALA A 283 2.67 9.12 -11.30
N GLY A 284 1.81 9.15 -12.32
CA GLY A 284 1.90 8.31 -13.51
C GLY A 284 1.59 6.82 -13.27
N VAL A 285 1.03 6.47 -12.09
CA VAL A 285 0.61 5.10 -11.76
C VAL A 285 -0.90 5.05 -11.56
N ASN A 286 -1.44 5.80 -10.62
CA ASN A 286 -2.85 5.76 -10.23
C ASN A 286 -3.42 7.15 -9.89
N ASP A 287 -2.79 8.19 -10.35
CA ASP A 287 -3.09 9.59 -10.08
C ASP A 287 -4.23 10.16 -10.95
N ASN A 288 -5.15 9.31 -11.37
CA ASN A 288 -6.37 9.74 -12.04
C ASN A 288 -7.59 8.94 -11.58
N PRO A 289 -8.79 9.56 -11.59
CA PRO A 289 -10.02 8.94 -11.10
C PRO A 289 -10.41 7.64 -11.79
N ASP A 290 -10.17 7.51 -13.10
CA ASP A 290 -10.60 6.34 -13.86
C ASP A 290 -9.74 5.11 -13.55
N THR A 291 -8.42 5.27 -13.44
CA THR A 291 -7.51 4.20 -13.00
C THR A 291 -7.85 3.77 -11.57
N MET A 292 -8.09 4.73 -10.68
CA MET A 292 -8.47 4.42 -9.29
C MET A 292 -9.82 3.70 -9.24
N ARG A 293 -10.82 4.12 -10.01
CA ARG A 293 -12.12 3.43 -10.11
C ARG A 293 -11.96 2.01 -10.63
N ALA A 294 -11.15 1.80 -11.66
CA ALA A 294 -10.86 0.46 -12.18
C ALA A 294 -10.17 -0.42 -11.12
N LEU A 295 -9.22 0.13 -10.36
CA LEU A 295 -8.53 -0.57 -9.29
C LEU A 295 -9.49 -1.02 -8.18
N ILE A 296 -10.26 -0.09 -7.61
CA ILE A 296 -11.14 -0.40 -6.47
C ILE A 296 -12.25 -1.39 -6.84
N HIS A 297 -12.78 -1.33 -8.08
CA HIS A 297 -13.75 -2.32 -8.54
C HIS A 297 -13.13 -3.71 -8.72
N LYS A 298 -11.91 -3.81 -9.25
CA LYS A 298 -11.19 -5.10 -9.32
C LYS A 298 -10.88 -5.66 -7.94
N LEU A 299 -10.47 -4.81 -6.99
CA LEU A 299 -10.22 -5.23 -5.60
C LEU A 299 -11.45 -5.86 -4.96
N LEU A 300 -12.63 -5.24 -5.09
CA LEU A 300 -13.88 -5.82 -4.57
C LEU A 300 -14.21 -7.18 -5.22
N ARG A 301 -13.95 -7.34 -6.53
CA ARG A 301 -14.10 -8.63 -7.21
C ARG A 301 -13.12 -9.71 -6.69
N CYS A 302 -11.98 -9.29 -6.12
CA CYS A 302 -11.03 -10.16 -5.43
C CYS A 302 -11.37 -10.33 -3.93
N ARG A 303 -12.51 -9.81 -3.44
CA ARG A 303 -12.91 -9.82 -2.02
C ARG A 303 -11.93 -9.05 -1.12
N VAL A 304 -11.27 -8.03 -1.68
CA VAL A 304 -10.36 -7.12 -0.98
C VAL A 304 -11.05 -5.77 -0.84
N ARG A 305 -11.21 -5.30 0.40
CA ARG A 305 -11.75 -3.96 0.65
C ARG A 305 -10.69 -2.91 0.39
N PRO A 306 -10.90 -1.88 -0.46
CA PRO A 306 -10.07 -0.69 -0.47
C PRO A 306 -10.11 -0.03 0.92
N TYR A 307 -8.98 -0.09 1.64
CA TYR A 307 -8.92 0.36 3.03
C TYR A 307 -8.34 1.77 3.11
N TYR A 308 -7.08 1.93 2.71
CA TYR A 308 -6.43 3.23 2.65
C TYR A 308 -5.95 3.57 1.24
N LEU A 309 -6.01 4.86 0.92
CA LEU A 309 -5.20 5.51 -0.10
C LEU A 309 -4.23 6.43 0.65
N TYR A 310 -2.93 6.10 0.63
CA TYR A 310 -1.90 6.94 1.22
C TYR A 310 -1.45 8.03 0.26
N GLN A 311 -1.28 9.25 0.72
CA GLN A 311 -0.38 10.18 0.06
C GLN A 311 1.02 9.56 0.06
N CYS A 312 1.77 9.67 -1.05
CA CYS A 312 3.14 9.17 -1.08
C CYS A 312 3.99 9.92 -0.05
N ASP A 313 4.65 9.16 0.83
CA ASP A 313 5.48 9.71 1.89
C ASP A 313 6.70 10.46 1.35
N LEU A 314 7.24 11.37 2.17
CA LEU A 314 8.41 12.19 1.85
C LEU A 314 9.71 11.40 2.06
N ILE A 315 9.81 10.20 1.50
CA ILE A 315 11.03 9.38 1.58
C ILE A 315 12.07 9.88 0.57
N HIS A 316 13.35 9.79 0.93
CA HIS A 316 14.46 10.16 0.07
C HIS A 316 14.34 9.55 -1.33
N GLY A 317 14.40 10.38 -2.38
CA GLY A 317 14.37 9.96 -3.78
C GLY A 317 12.97 9.65 -4.33
N SER A 318 11.87 9.96 -3.60
CA SER A 318 10.51 9.69 -4.05
C SER A 318 9.87 10.83 -4.85
N ALA A 319 10.55 11.95 -5.04
CA ALA A 319 9.97 13.18 -5.64
C ALA A 319 9.23 12.93 -6.96
N HIS A 320 9.78 12.08 -7.83
CA HIS A 320 9.22 11.76 -9.14
C HIS A 320 7.93 10.91 -9.09
N LEU A 321 7.63 10.32 -7.93
CA LEU A 321 6.43 9.51 -7.67
C LEU A 321 5.37 10.26 -6.86
N ARG A 322 5.71 11.42 -6.30
CA ARG A 322 4.77 12.17 -5.47
C ARG A 322 3.75 12.96 -6.30
N THR A 323 2.54 13.06 -5.78
CA THR A 323 1.46 13.91 -6.30
C THR A 323 1.17 15.03 -5.32
N SER A 324 0.33 16.01 -5.72
CA SER A 324 -0.23 16.96 -4.77
C SER A 324 -1.34 16.31 -3.93
N VAL A 325 -1.55 16.83 -2.71
CA VAL A 325 -2.70 16.44 -1.87
C VAL A 325 -4.03 16.73 -2.56
N ALA A 326 -4.10 17.82 -3.33
CA ALA A 326 -5.28 18.16 -4.13
C ALA A 326 -5.67 17.06 -5.12
N LYS A 327 -4.69 16.35 -5.70
CA LYS A 327 -4.95 15.21 -6.59
C LYS A 327 -5.64 14.05 -5.85
N GLY A 328 -5.23 13.77 -4.62
CA GLY A 328 -5.90 12.76 -3.77
C GLY A 328 -7.35 13.15 -3.44
N LEU A 329 -7.59 14.41 -3.10
CA LEU A 329 -8.93 14.95 -2.86
C LEU A 329 -9.82 14.86 -4.09
N GLU A 330 -9.32 15.23 -5.28
CA GLU A 330 -10.01 15.09 -6.57
C GLU A 330 -10.44 13.64 -6.82
N ILE A 331 -9.56 12.68 -6.58
CA ILE A 331 -9.85 11.25 -6.76
C ILE A 331 -10.95 10.81 -5.79
N ILE A 332 -10.86 11.15 -4.50
CA ILE A 332 -11.88 10.76 -3.51
C ILE A 332 -13.23 11.39 -3.86
N GLU A 333 -13.26 12.65 -4.29
CA GLU A 333 -14.48 13.33 -4.72
C GLU A 333 -15.12 12.65 -5.94
N ALA A 334 -14.30 12.24 -6.93
CA ALA A 334 -14.76 11.52 -8.11
C ALA A 334 -15.25 10.09 -7.84
N LEU A 335 -14.91 9.52 -6.68
CA LEU A 335 -15.39 8.19 -6.26
C LEU A 335 -16.63 8.27 -5.35
N ARG A 336 -16.65 9.22 -4.41
CA ARG A 336 -17.72 9.34 -3.41
C ARG A 336 -19.05 9.70 -4.08
N GLY A 337 -20.08 8.88 -3.87
CA GLY A 337 -21.39 9.05 -4.53
C GLY A 337 -21.47 8.49 -5.95
N HIS A 338 -20.34 8.19 -6.60
CA HIS A 338 -20.28 7.64 -7.96
C HIS A 338 -20.02 6.12 -7.99
N THR A 339 -19.79 5.51 -6.84
CA THR A 339 -19.65 4.06 -6.67
C THR A 339 -20.11 3.64 -5.27
N THR A 340 -20.16 2.32 -5.01
CA THR A 340 -20.53 1.81 -3.67
C THR A 340 -19.58 2.32 -2.59
N GLY A 341 -20.10 2.64 -1.41
CA GLY A 341 -19.30 3.06 -0.26
C GLY A 341 -18.22 2.05 0.17
N TYR A 342 -18.43 0.75 -0.08
CA TYR A 342 -17.42 -0.29 0.17
C TYR A 342 -16.15 -0.12 -0.68
N ALA A 343 -16.25 0.53 -1.83
CA ALA A 343 -15.15 0.71 -2.77
C ALA A 343 -14.30 1.96 -2.45
N VAL A 344 -14.83 2.93 -1.73
CA VAL A 344 -14.13 4.20 -1.49
C VAL A 344 -13.16 4.06 -0.32
N PRO A 345 -11.83 4.16 -0.57
CA PRO A 345 -10.85 4.11 0.50
C PRO A 345 -10.88 5.38 1.36
N GLN A 346 -10.32 5.30 2.57
CA GLN A 346 -9.98 6.48 3.33
C GLN A 346 -8.65 7.04 2.81
N TYR A 347 -8.66 8.29 2.34
CA TYR A 347 -7.44 9.00 1.97
C TYR A 347 -6.75 9.50 3.23
N VAL A 348 -5.46 9.22 3.37
CA VAL A 348 -4.67 9.54 4.58
C VAL A 348 -3.29 10.06 4.20
N ILE A 349 -2.77 10.93 5.06
CA ILE A 349 -1.39 11.38 5.06
C ILE A 349 -0.75 10.87 6.35
N ASP A 350 0.38 10.17 6.27
CA ASP A 350 1.22 9.97 7.43
C ASP A 350 1.93 11.30 7.71
N ALA A 351 1.56 11.97 8.81
CA ALA A 351 2.13 13.27 9.15
C ALA A 351 3.63 13.11 9.41
N PRO A 352 4.49 13.90 8.71
CA PRO A 352 5.95 13.74 8.77
C PRO A 352 6.50 13.79 10.20
N GLY A 353 7.59 13.05 10.44
CA GLY A 353 8.23 13.01 11.76
C GLY A 353 7.47 12.21 12.82
N GLY A 354 6.58 11.30 12.42
CA GLY A 354 5.88 10.41 13.37
C GLY A 354 4.55 10.93 13.88
N GLY A 355 3.97 11.97 13.26
CA GLY A 355 2.67 12.54 13.64
C GLY A 355 1.46 11.61 13.43
N GLY A 356 1.65 10.45 12.77
CA GLY A 356 0.63 9.44 12.57
C GLY A 356 -0.27 9.71 11.36
N LYS A 357 -1.27 8.83 11.19
CA LYS A 357 -2.19 8.86 10.05
C LYS A 357 -3.28 9.90 10.25
N VAL A 358 -3.24 10.93 9.41
CA VAL A 358 -4.26 11.98 9.38
C VAL A 358 -5.20 11.75 8.21
N PRO A 359 -6.50 11.49 8.45
CA PRO A 359 -7.48 11.36 7.38
C PRO A 359 -7.75 12.71 6.71
N VAL A 360 -7.75 12.72 5.38
CA VAL A 360 -8.03 13.90 4.57
C VAL A 360 -9.25 13.61 3.69
N SER A 361 -10.18 14.54 3.63
CA SER A 361 -11.40 14.38 2.84
C SER A 361 -11.79 15.69 2.15
N PRO A 362 -12.53 15.63 1.03
CA PRO A 362 -13.15 16.82 0.46
C PRO A 362 -14.06 17.52 1.48
N GLY A 363 -14.18 18.84 1.39
CA GLY A 363 -15.01 19.64 2.29
C GLY A 363 -16.50 19.40 2.06
N TYR A 364 -17.07 18.40 2.74
CA TYR A 364 -18.49 18.10 2.69
C TYR A 364 -19.31 18.88 3.73
N VAL A 365 -18.69 19.28 4.84
CA VAL A 365 -19.27 20.22 5.81
C VAL A 365 -18.83 21.63 5.39
N VAL A 366 -19.78 22.44 4.93
CA VAL A 366 -19.53 23.79 4.40
C VAL A 366 -19.63 24.82 5.51
N TYR A 367 -20.56 24.61 6.44
CA TYR A 367 -20.81 25.47 7.59
C TYR A 367 -21.45 24.66 8.73
N HIS A 368 -21.22 25.05 9.96
CA HIS A 368 -21.92 24.52 11.12
C HIS A 368 -22.04 25.57 12.23
N ASP A 369 -23.14 25.51 12.99
CA ASP A 369 -23.37 26.23 14.23
C ASP A 369 -24.12 25.32 15.22
N ASN A 370 -24.70 25.89 16.30
CA ASN A 370 -25.47 25.12 17.28
C ASN A 370 -26.90 24.78 16.82
N GLU A 371 -27.32 25.27 15.67
CA GLU A 371 -28.68 25.08 15.15
C GLU A 371 -28.69 24.13 13.94
N LYS A 372 -27.62 24.19 13.10
CA LYS A 372 -27.57 23.42 11.86
C LYS A 372 -26.15 23.13 11.36
N VAL A 373 -26.04 22.09 10.55
CA VAL A 373 -24.90 21.79 9.68
C VAL A 373 -25.31 21.98 8.23
N VAL A 374 -24.51 22.69 7.46
CA VAL A 374 -24.69 22.84 6.01
C VAL A 374 -23.76 21.91 5.28
N LEU A 375 -24.33 21.01 4.48
CA LEU A 375 -23.64 19.93 3.80
C LEU A 375 -23.62 20.15 2.29
N ARG A 376 -22.51 19.83 1.65
CA ARG A 376 -22.38 19.70 0.19
C ARG A 376 -22.36 18.22 -0.19
N ASN A 377 -23.32 17.79 -1.03
CA ASN A 377 -23.34 16.39 -1.50
C ASN A 377 -22.38 16.18 -2.68
N TYR A 378 -22.34 14.93 -3.20
CA TYR A 378 -21.48 14.54 -4.32
C TYR A 378 -21.81 15.23 -5.66
N GLU A 379 -23.02 15.78 -5.83
CA GLU A 379 -23.43 16.59 -6.98
C GLU A 379 -23.13 18.09 -6.79
N GLY A 380 -22.54 18.47 -5.66
CA GLY A 380 -22.28 19.88 -5.30
C GLY A 380 -23.51 20.62 -4.76
N ARG A 381 -24.65 19.93 -4.57
CA ARG A 381 -25.86 20.55 -4.02
C ARG A 381 -25.76 20.72 -2.50
N ILE A 382 -26.35 21.78 -1.99
CA ILE A 382 -26.32 22.18 -0.58
C ILE A 382 -27.58 21.70 0.13
N PHE A 383 -27.41 21.16 1.34
CA PHE A 383 -28.46 20.67 2.23
C PHE A 383 -28.19 21.16 3.65
N GLU A 384 -29.28 21.49 4.35
CA GLU A 384 -29.22 21.81 5.78
C GLU A 384 -29.67 20.59 6.60
N TYR A 385 -28.90 20.28 7.63
CA TYR A 385 -29.21 19.25 8.61
C TYR A 385 -29.38 19.92 9.98
N PRO A 386 -30.59 19.92 10.59
CA PRO A 386 -30.80 20.54 11.89
C PRO A 386 -30.00 19.84 12.99
N GLU A 387 -29.32 20.62 13.82
CA GLU A 387 -28.69 20.10 15.04
C GLU A 387 -29.72 19.82 16.14
N LYS A 388 -29.35 18.97 17.08
CA LYS A 388 -30.18 18.68 18.24
C LYS A 388 -30.20 19.89 19.16
N PRO A 389 -31.40 20.49 19.46
CA PRO A 389 -31.48 21.64 20.35
C PRO A 389 -30.81 21.38 21.70
N GLY A 390 -29.97 22.31 22.14
CA GLY A 390 -29.27 22.26 23.42
C GLY A 390 -28.05 21.32 23.46
N ALA A 391 -27.67 20.69 22.35
CA ALA A 391 -26.42 19.95 22.25
C ALA A 391 -25.29 20.92 21.88
N PRO A 392 -24.21 21.04 22.70
CA PRO A 392 -23.08 21.90 22.35
C PRO A 392 -22.32 21.30 21.17
N SER A 393 -21.99 22.12 20.16
CA SER A 393 -21.05 21.72 19.10
C SER A 393 -19.64 21.62 19.70
N THR A 394 -19.03 20.44 19.56
CA THR A 394 -17.63 20.19 19.96
C THR A 394 -16.67 20.30 18.77
N LEU A 395 -17.16 20.65 17.59
CA LEU A 395 -16.32 20.82 16.41
C LEU A 395 -15.42 22.06 16.61
N VAL A 396 -14.11 21.84 16.52
CA VAL A 396 -13.12 22.93 16.56
C VAL A 396 -13.21 23.72 15.26
N ARG A 397 -13.39 25.04 15.35
CA ARG A 397 -13.40 25.90 14.15
C ARG A 397 -11.99 26.00 13.57
N PRO A 398 -11.83 25.99 12.23
CA PRO A 398 -10.51 26.13 11.60
C PRO A 398 -9.74 27.39 12.01
N GLU A 399 -10.45 28.44 12.41
CA GLU A 399 -9.89 29.74 12.83
C GLU A 399 -9.00 29.66 14.09
N THR A 400 -9.11 28.58 14.87
CA THR A 400 -8.30 28.35 16.08
C THR A 400 -6.97 27.64 15.81
N ILE A 401 -6.66 27.25 14.56
CA ILE A 401 -5.49 26.41 14.21
C ILE A 401 -4.32 27.26 13.64
N LEU A 402 -4.50 28.57 13.41
CA LEU A 402 -3.54 29.39 12.69
C LEU A 402 -2.49 30.11 13.57
N ASP A 403 -2.30 29.70 14.82
CA ASP A 403 -1.22 30.21 15.69
C ASP A 403 -0.05 29.21 15.83
N TYR A 404 0.51 28.77 14.68
CA TYR A 404 1.78 28.04 14.61
C TYR A 404 2.75 28.72 13.67
#